data_80cacaa8cdbd4884db337c80ba12e668
#
_entry.id   80cacaa8cdbd4884db337c80ba12e668
#
_cell.length_a   1.000
_cell.length_b   1.000
_cell.length_c   1.000
_cell.angle_alpha   90.00
_cell.angle_beta   90.00
_cell.angle_gamma   90.00
#
_symmetry.space_group_name_H-M   'P 1'
#
loop_
_entity.id
_entity.type
_entity.pdbx_description
1 polymer ?
#
loop_
_entity_poly.entity_id
_entity_poly.type
_entity_poly.pdbx_seq_one_letter_code
_entity_poly.pdbx_strand_id
1 'polypeptide(L)'
;MADPLSITASVLAVATAAFVSTKTLIDTVNRFKGRDKTLQRLQDELEDLLKILEMLQGISQCELSILALLEGPVRRCSELCLNFDKSMKDFTGKATKTGFRDWAKLEFRRGDINEFIDTVSGYKSTISVGLGAINL
;
A
#
# COMPACT_ATOMS: atom_id res chain seq x y z
N MET A 1 -26.73 13.96 -3.56
CA MET A 1 -25.57 14.15 -4.39
C MET A 1 -24.41 14.65 -3.54
N ALA A 2 -23.25 13.98 -3.60
CA ALA A 2 -22.09 14.42 -2.83
C ALA A 2 -21.55 15.74 -3.37
N ASP A 3 -21.26 16.65 -2.46
CA ASP A 3 -20.62 17.91 -2.75
C ASP A 3 -19.21 17.66 -3.33
N PRO A 4 -18.80 18.36 -4.39
CA PRO A 4 -17.44 18.23 -4.95
C PRO A 4 -16.34 18.36 -3.94
N LEU A 5 -16.47 19.27 -2.98
CA LEU A 5 -15.50 19.43 -1.90
C LEU A 5 -15.44 18.21 -0.98
N SER A 6 -16.59 17.58 -0.73
CA SER A 6 -16.66 16.37 0.10
C SER A 6 -16.00 15.19 -0.59
N ILE A 7 -16.17 15.05 -1.89
CA ILE A 7 -15.53 13.97 -2.68
C ILE A 7 -14.01 14.16 -2.65
N THR A 8 -13.52 15.36 -2.92
CA THR A 8 -12.10 15.67 -2.90
C THR A 8 -11.50 15.41 -1.52
N ALA A 9 -12.15 15.91 -0.47
CA ALA A 9 -11.69 15.71 0.91
C ALA A 9 -11.64 14.23 1.29
N SER A 10 -12.66 13.46 0.88
CA SER A 10 -12.72 12.03 1.16
C SER A 10 -11.59 11.27 0.48
N VAL A 11 -11.32 11.56 -0.80
CA VAL A 11 -10.24 10.89 -1.55
C VAL A 11 -8.88 11.27 -0.97
N LEU A 12 -8.66 12.54 -0.63
CA LEU A 12 -7.40 12.98 -0.03
C LEU A 12 -7.18 12.35 1.34
N ALA A 13 -8.23 12.23 2.14
CA ALA A 13 -8.14 11.56 3.45
C ALA A 13 -7.76 10.08 3.29
N VAL A 14 -8.38 9.38 2.33
CA VAL A 14 -8.09 7.98 2.05
C VAL A 14 -6.67 7.82 1.50
N ALA A 15 -6.24 8.73 0.62
CA ALA A 15 -4.88 8.73 0.07
C ALA A 15 -3.83 8.94 1.17
N THR A 16 -4.10 9.84 2.11
CA THR A 16 -3.22 10.09 3.25
C THR A 16 -3.13 8.84 4.13
N ALA A 17 -4.27 8.21 4.42
CA ALA A 17 -4.31 6.97 5.19
C ALA A 17 -3.51 5.86 4.49
N ALA A 18 -3.66 5.72 3.18
CA ALA A 18 -2.92 4.74 2.38
C ALA A 18 -1.42 5.02 2.39
N PHE A 19 -1.04 6.29 2.27
CA PHE A 19 0.37 6.71 2.35
C PHE A 19 0.99 6.32 3.70
N VAL A 20 0.31 6.63 4.80
CA VAL A 20 0.78 6.30 6.15
C VAL A 20 0.86 4.79 6.34
N SER A 21 -0.15 4.05 5.90
CA SER A 21 -0.18 2.58 6.00
C SER A 21 0.97 1.94 5.21
N THR A 22 1.23 2.42 4.01
CA THR A 22 2.31 1.92 3.15
C THR A 22 3.66 2.22 3.78
N LYS A 23 3.85 3.44 4.27
CA LYS A 23 5.10 3.84 4.93
C LYS A 23 5.36 3.02 6.20
N THR A 24 4.33 2.79 6.98
CA THR A 24 4.40 1.96 8.19
C THR A 24 4.82 0.54 7.84
N LEU A 25 4.24 -0.02 6.77
CA LEU A 25 4.60 -1.35 6.32
C LEU A 25 6.06 -1.41 5.81
N ILE A 26 6.51 -0.39 5.08
CA ILE A 26 7.92 -0.30 4.64
C ILE A 26 8.85 -0.33 5.86
N ASP A 27 8.53 0.44 6.89
CA ASP A 27 9.34 0.47 8.12
C ASP A 27 9.37 -0.89 8.80
N THR A 28 8.24 -1.60 8.83
CA THR A 28 8.16 -2.94 9.40
C THR A 28 8.99 -3.93 8.60
N VAL A 29 8.90 -3.87 7.27
CA VAL A 29 9.68 -4.73 6.36
C VAL A 29 11.19 -4.48 6.57
N ASN A 30 11.59 -3.22 6.74
CA ASN A 30 12.99 -2.87 6.94
C ASN A 30 13.57 -3.36 8.26
N ARG A 31 12.72 -3.70 9.23
CA ARG A 31 13.16 -4.27 10.51
C ARG A 31 13.51 -5.75 10.43
N PHE A 32 13.05 -6.43 9.40
CA PHE A 32 13.38 -7.82 9.20
C PHE A 32 14.83 -7.95 8.74
N LYS A 33 15.59 -8.82 9.42
CA LYS A 33 16.98 -9.07 9.07
C LYS A 33 17.07 -10.15 8.00
N GLY A 34 17.97 -9.95 7.06
CA GLY A 34 18.22 -10.91 6.00
C GLY A 34 17.85 -10.35 4.63
N ARG A 35 18.57 -10.78 3.61
CA ARG A 35 18.35 -10.35 2.24
C ARG A 35 17.68 -11.48 1.46
N ASP A 36 16.39 -11.51 1.51
CA ASP A 36 15.57 -12.40 0.70
C ASP A 36 15.12 -11.66 -0.55
N LYS A 37 15.13 -12.32 -1.70
CA LYS A 37 14.68 -11.72 -2.96
C LYS A 37 13.19 -11.33 -2.90
N THR A 38 12.39 -12.12 -2.23
CA THR A 38 10.95 -11.83 -2.06
C THR A 38 10.76 -10.59 -1.22
N LEU A 39 11.54 -10.43 -0.16
CA LEU A 39 11.50 -9.25 0.70
C LEU A 39 11.93 -8.00 -0.07
N GLN A 40 12.97 -8.11 -0.89
CA GLN A 40 13.43 -7.01 -1.72
C GLN A 40 12.37 -6.60 -2.75
N ARG A 41 11.73 -7.57 -3.38
CA ARG A 41 10.63 -7.32 -4.33
C ARG A 41 9.46 -6.61 -3.64
N LEU A 42 9.11 -7.06 -2.44
CA LEU A 42 8.05 -6.43 -1.65
C LEU A 42 8.41 -4.98 -1.34
N GLN A 43 9.63 -4.74 -0.89
CA GLN A 43 10.09 -3.39 -0.56
C GLN A 43 10.04 -2.48 -1.79
N ASP A 44 10.51 -2.95 -2.94
CA ASP A 44 10.51 -2.17 -4.18
C ASP A 44 9.09 -1.79 -4.61
N GLU A 45 8.16 -2.73 -4.54
CA GLU A 45 6.75 -2.47 -4.89
C GLU A 45 6.10 -1.48 -3.93
N LEU A 46 6.39 -1.58 -2.65
CA LEU A 46 5.84 -0.66 -1.65
C LEU A 46 6.42 0.75 -1.82
N GLU A 47 7.70 0.87 -2.14
CA GLU A 47 8.32 2.17 -2.38
C GLU A 47 7.73 2.85 -3.63
N ASP A 48 7.49 2.09 -4.69
CA ASP A 48 6.83 2.59 -5.90
C ASP A 48 5.41 3.04 -5.60
N LEU A 49 4.67 2.24 -4.84
CA LEU A 49 3.31 2.59 -4.40
C LEU A 49 3.32 3.87 -3.58
N LEU A 50 4.29 4.02 -2.68
CA LEU A 50 4.41 5.20 -1.83
C LEU A 50 4.56 6.48 -2.66
N LYS A 51 5.39 6.44 -3.70
CA LYS A 51 5.59 7.57 -4.60
C LYS A 51 4.32 7.95 -5.33
N ILE A 52 3.56 6.96 -5.78
CA ILE A 52 2.29 7.18 -6.49
C ILE A 52 1.25 7.78 -5.53
N LEU A 53 1.17 7.31 -4.30
CA LEU A 53 0.28 7.86 -3.29
C LEU A 53 0.65 9.30 -2.92
N GLU A 54 1.95 9.59 -2.88
CA GLU A 54 2.43 10.96 -2.66
C GLU A 54 1.98 11.88 -3.79
N MET A 55 2.08 11.42 -5.03
CA MET A 55 1.60 12.18 -6.19
C MET A 55 0.08 12.43 -6.10
N LEU A 56 -0.68 11.42 -5.67
CA LEU A 56 -2.13 11.55 -5.51
C LEU A 56 -2.48 12.59 -4.45
N GLN A 57 -1.73 12.64 -3.35
CA GLN A 57 -1.94 13.66 -2.30
C GLN A 57 -1.66 15.07 -2.79
N GLY A 58 -0.76 15.23 -3.75
CA GLY A 58 -0.37 16.53 -4.30
C GLY A 58 -1.33 17.10 -5.33
N ILE A 59 -2.36 16.34 -5.72
CA ILE A 59 -3.32 16.79 -6.72
C ILE A 59 -4.28 17.81 -6.10
N SER A 60 -4.29 19.02 -6.64
CA SER A 60 -5.14 20.10 -6.16
C SER A 60 -6.38 20.31 -7.02
N GLN A 61 -6.31 19.92 -8.30
CA GLN A 61 -7.44 20.05 -9.25
C GLN A 61 -7.49 18.80 -10.14
N CYS A 62 -8.66 18.22 -10.26
CA CYS A 62 -8.83 17.01 -11.07
C CYS A 62 -10.31 16.81 -11.37
N GLU A 63 -10.58 15.97 -12.35
CA GLU A 63 -11.93 15.55 -12.62
C GLU A 63 -12.46 14.73 -11.45
N LEU A 64 -13.58 15.18 -10.88
CA LEU A 64 -14.20 14.54 -9.73
C LEU A 64 -14.60 13.08 -9.97
N SER A 65 -15.01 12.79 -11.21
CA SER A 65 -15.39 11.43 -11.59
C SER A 65 -14.23 10.46 -11.46
N ILE A 66 -13.02 10.88 -11.84
CA ILE A 66 -11.81 10.06 -11.75
C ILE A 66 -11.38 9.91 -10.29
N LEU A 67 -11.41 10.99 -9.51
CA LEU A 67 -11.12 10.93 -8.09
C LEU A 67 -12.07 9.97 -7.36
N ALA A 68 -13.36 10.08 -7.64
CA ALA A 68 -14.35 9.20 -7.05
C ALA A 68 -14.08 7.72 -7.36
N LEU A 69 -13.60 7.43 -8.58
CA LEU A 69 -13.23 6.07 -8.97
C LEU A 69 -11.99 5.56 -8.23
N LEU A 70 -11.07 6.44 -7.87
CA LEU A 70 -9.84 6.06 -7.17
C LEU A 70 -10.05 5.82 -5.67
N GLU A 71 -11.09 6.37 -5.07
CA GLU A 71 -11.34 6.23 -3.64
C GLU A 71 -11.39 4.77 -3.20
N GLY A 72 -12.17 3.94 -3.89
CA GLY A 72 -12.32 2.53 -3.56
C GLY A 72 -11.01 1.75 -3.62
N PRO A 73 -10.30 1.76 -4.76
CA PRO A 73 -8.99 1.10 -4.87
C PRO A 73 -7.97 1.56 -3.84
N VAL A 74 -7.88 2.86 -3.58
CA VAL A 74 -6.93 3.41 -2.60
C VAL A 74 -7.28 2.94 -1.19
N ARG A 75 -8.57 2.94 -0.84
CA ARG A 75 -9.03 2.45 0.46
C ARG A 75 -8.70 0.98 0.66
N ARG A 76 -8.97 0.14 -0.33
CA ARG A 76 -8.67 -1.29 -0.27
C ARG A 76 -7.16 -1.53 -0.17
N CYS A 77 -6.37 -0.74 -0.89
CA CYS A 77 -4.91 -0.81 -0.80
C CYS A 77 -4.42 -0.48 0.61
N SER A 78 -4.98 0.56 1.23
CA SER A 78 -4.66 0.95 2.60
C SER A 78 -4.97 -0.17 3.59
N GLU A 79 -6.16 -0.76 3.48
CA GLU A 79 -6.58 -1.87 4.36
C GLU A 79 -5.68 -3.09 4.19
N LEU A 80 -5.32 -3.40 2.94
CA LEU A 80 -4.43 -4.52 2.64
C LEU A 80 -3.06 -4.33 3.29
N CYS A 81 -2.48 -3.14 3.17
CA CYS A 81 -1.19 -2.82 3.78
C CYS A 81 -1.25 -2.86 5.31
N LEU A 82 -2.33 -2.34 5.90
CA LEU A 82 -2.53 -2.38 7.35
C LEU A 82 -2.64 -3.80 7.87
N ASN A 83 -3.40 -4.65 7.19
CA ASN A 83 -3.58 -6.04 7.62
C ASN A 83 -2.27 -6.82 7.52
N PHE A 84 -1.51 -6.60 6.46
CA PHE A 84 -0.21 -7.25 6.27
C PHE A 84 0.78 -6.78 7.32
N ASP A 85 0.83 -5.47 7.59
CA ASP A 85 1.68 -4.88 8.61
C ASP A 85 1.36 -5.45 9.99
N LYS A 86 0.08 -5.56 10.32
CA LYS A 86 -0.37 -6.12 11.59
C LYS A 86 0.09 -7.57 11.74
N SER A 87 -0.04 -8.37 10.68
CA SER A 87 0.40 -9.76 10.69
C SER A 87 1.91 -9.86 10.96
N MET A 88 2.70 -9.00 10.32
CA MET A 88 4.15 -8.97 10.55
C MET A 88 4.49 -8.56 11.98
N LYS A 89 3.82 -7.55 12.51
CA LYS A 89 4.06 -7.06 13.88
C LYS A 89 3.65 -8.06 14.92
N ASP A 90 2.51 -8.73 14.75
CA ASP A 90 2.04 -9.75 15.68
C ASP A 90 3.03 -10.90 15.74
N PHE A 91 3.61 -11.29 14.63
CA PHE A 91 4.62 -12.34 14.59
C PHE A 91 5.90 -11.90 15.30
N THR A 92 6.42 -10.71 15.00
CA THR A 92 7.65 -10.20 15.62
C THR A 92 7.49 -9.94 17.11
N GLY A 93 6.27 -9.62 17.56
CA GLY A 93 5.97 -9.46 18.99
C GLY A 93 6.04 -10.77 19.77
N LYS A 94 5.83 -11.91 19.11
CA LYS A 94 5.85 -13.23 19.74
C LYS A 94 7.22 -13.89 19.74
N ALA A 95 8.12 -13.46 18.85
CA ALA A 95 9.41 -14.09 18.63
C ALA A 95 10.52 -13.05 18.63
N THR A 96 11.41 -13.12 19.58
CA THR A 96 12.42 -12.10 19.85
C THR A 96 13.53 -11.98 18.81
N LYS A 97 13.68 -12.91 17.88
CA LYS A 97 14.75 -12.88 16.87
C LYS A 97 14.36 -13.61 15.59
N THR A 98 13.23 -13.27 15.02
CA THR A 98 12.82 -13.95 13.80
C THR A 98 13.14 -13.12 12.58
N GLY A 99 13.79 -13.75 11.61
CA GLY A 99 13.97 -13.19 10.29
C GLY A 99 12.70 -13.32 9.46
N PHE A 100 12.64 -12.58 8.38
CA PHE A 100 11.55 -12.64 7.42
C PHE A 100 11.24 -14.06 6.97
N ARG A 101 12.28 -14.87 6.79
CA ARG A 101 12.14 -16.26 6.33
C ARG A 101 11.31 -17.11 7.30
N ASP A 102 11.52 -16.92 8.59
CA ASP A 102 10.78 -17.67 9.62
C ASP A 102 9.33 -17.23 9.67
N TRP A 103 9.08 -15.93 9.59
CA TRP A 103 7.73 -15.39 9.48
C TRP A 103 7.01 -15.94 8.25
N ALA A 104 7.68 -15.94 7.09
CA ALA A 104 7.12 -16.45 5.86
C ALA A 104 6.76 -17.92 5.93
N LYS A 105 7.53 -18.73 6.66
CA LYS A 105 7.24 -20.16 6.83
C LYS A 105 6.11 -20.44 7.80
N LEU A 106 6.00 -19.67 8.88
CA LEU A 106 5.08 -19.95 9.98
C LEU A 106 3.71 -19.29 9.81
N GLU A 107 3.69 -18.05 9.36
CA GLU A 107 2.45 -17.26 9.26
C GLU A 107 1.94 -17.12 7.83
N PHE A 108 2.84 -17.06 6.88
CA PHE A 108 2.50 -16.92 5.47
C PHE A 108 3.30 -17.89 4.63
N ARG A 109 2.63 -18.58 3.75
CA ARG A 109 3.30 -19.35 2.71
C ARG A 109 3.90 -18.37 1.71
N ARG A 110 5.01 -18.75 1.07
CA ARG A 110 5.66 -17.88 0.07
C ARG A 110 4.69 -17.47 -1.04
N GLY A 111 3.75 -18.34 -1.40
CA GLY A 111 2.72 -18.03 -2.37
C GLY A 111 1.83 -16.87 -1.93
N ASP A 112 1.50 -16.80 -0.65
CA ASP A 112 0.65 -15.73 -0.10
C ASP A 112 1.36 -14.39 -0.15
N ILE A 113 2.67 -14.37 0.09
CA ILE A 113 3.48 -13.15 0.01
C ILE A 113 3.56 -12.67 -1.44
N ASN A 114 3.79 -13.58 -2.37
CA ASN A 114 3.82 -13.26 -3.80
C ASN A 114 2.45 -12.76 -4.27
N GLU A 115 1.38 -13.35 -3.80
CA GLU A 115 0.02 -12.88 -4.08
C GLU A 115 -0.21 -11.48 -3.55
N PHE A 116 0.25 -11.18 -2.33
CA PHE A 116 0.19 -9.84 -1.77
C PHE A 116 0.95 -8.84 -2.65
N ILE A 117 2.18 -9.18 -3.06
CA ILE A 117 3.00 -8.34 -3.93
C ILE A 117 2.29 -8.08 -5.26
N ASP A 118 1.70 -9.10 -5.85
CA ASP A 118 0.96 -9.00 -7.12
C ASP A 118 -0.29 -8.11 -6.95
N THR A 119 -0.96 -8.22 -5.81
CA THR A 119 -2.13 -7.38 -5.50
C THR A 119 -1.73 -5.92 -5.35
N VAL A 120 -0.62 -5.64 -4.66
CA VAL A 120 -0.07 -4.29 -4.53
C VAL A 120 0.30 -3.73 -5.90
N SER A 121 0.93 -4.54 -6.74
CA SER A 121 1.27 -4.16 -8.11
C SER A 121 0.01 -3.81 -8.93
N GLY A 122 -1.06 -4.56 -8.74
CA GLY A 122 -2.35 -4.28 -9.37
C GLY A 122 -2.94 -2.94 -8.95
N TYR A 123 -2.94 -2.63 -7.66
CA TYR A 123 -3.39 -1.33 -7.16
C TYR A 123 -2.51 -0.19 -7.66
N LYS A 124 -1.20 -0.40 -7.67
CA LYS A 124 -0.24 0.57 -8.21
C LYS A 124 -0.59 0.93 -9.65
N SER A 125 -0.86 -0.08 -10.48
CA SER A 125 -1.24 0.11 -11.88
C SER A 125 -2.58 0.87 -12.02
N THR A 126 -3.58 0.49 -11.22
CA THR A 126 -4.89 1.13 -11.23
C THR A 126 -4.79 2.61 -10.87
N ILE A 127 -4.06 2.92 -9.83
CA ILE A 127 -3.87 4.30 -9.37
C ILE A 127 -3.08 5.11 -10.41
N SER A 128 -2.03 4.51 -10.98
CA SER A 128 -1.21 5.15 -12.02
C SER A 128 -2.01 5.50 -13.26
N VAL A 129 -2.90 4.60 -13.70
CA VAL A 129 -3.78 4.87 -14.84
C VAL A 129 -4.72 6.03 -14.53
N GLY A 130 -5.30 6.04 -13.31
CA GLY A 130 -6.15 7.14 -12.87
C GLY A 130 -5.40 8.47 -12.84
N LEU A 131 -4.17 8.48 -12.32
CA LEU A 131 -3.33 9.67 -12.29
C LEU A 131 -2.98 10.16 -13.69
N GLY A 132 -2.69 9.25 -14.60
CA GLY A 132 -2.43 9.58 -16.00
C GLY A 132 -3.62 10.24 -16.67
N ALA A 133 -4.83 9.78 -16.38
CA ALA A 133 -6.06 10.36 -16.90
C ALA A 133 -6.31 11.77 -16.33
N ILE A 134 -5.93 12.01 -15.07
CA ILE A 134 -6.05 13.32 -14.43
C ILE A 134 -5.10 14.34 -15.07
N ASN A 135 -3.90 13.89 -15.41
CA ASN A 135 -2.83 14.74 -15.93
C ASN A 135 -2.90 14.98 -17.44
N LEU A 136 -3.89 14.43 -18.11
CA LEU A 136 -4.16 14.75 -19.50
C LEU A 136 -4.97 16.05 -19.62
#